data_56e8620852f788af8e43394e3831021d
#
_entry.id   56e8620852f788af8e43394e3831021d
#
_cell.length_a   1.000
_cell.length_b   1.000
_cell.length_c   1.000
_cell.angle_alpha   90.00
_cell.angle_beta   90.00
_cell.angle_gamma   90.00
#
_symmetry.space_group_name_H-M   'P 1'
#
loop_
_entity.id
_entity.type
_entity.pdbx_description
1 polymer ?
#
loop_
_entity_poly.entity_id
_entity_poly.type
_entity_poly.pdbx_seq_one_letter_code
_entity_poly.pdbx_strand_id
1 'polypeptide(L)'
;MRQALELKTGQHLVMTPQLQQSLRLLQFSGLDFQVELMRAIQDNPMLELIDDNQISSETPNPEVSYAEVLQQDWDQRKPASANSEDDDFYPETATSVSLEEYLRSQLGTTRALERDMLLVDVLVDELDENGYLHTPLEEVAGFFEAEHEVTVQELTVALRLLQSFDPPGIAARSLSECLLLQLSREINPKPDSDVLACARKICASALDALAAADMVTLQNKTGADIALIRQAHSLIQHLDPRPGKAWSTPAADYAVPDVLVRKINNEWVISLNQGILPKVRINDEYESMIRTLGKKDDTGLNEQLNQAKGFLKQVNHRFSTILDVSQAVMKYQTAFLEEGMSAMQPLTLREVAQELDIHESTVSRATTQKFIATPHGVFELKHFFGSGVANESGEQTSAKSIQLKIKALVNAEDVKKPLSDSKLCDLLMADGLVIARRTVAKYREAIGIPSASLRKAQAFLKG
;
A
#
# COMPACT_ATOMS: atom_id res chain seq x y z
N MET A 1 63.96 19.94 22.54
CA MET A 1 62.71 19.31 22.12
C MET A 1 61.56 20.05 22.79
N ARG A 2 60.88 20.91 22.05
CA ARG A 2 59.66 21.59 22.50
C ARG A 2 58.46 20.87 21.83
N GLN A 3 57.70 20.13 22.62
CA GLN A 3 56.42 19.58 22.17
C GLN A 3 55.38 20.70 22.19
N ALA A 4 54.89 21.09 21.02
CA ALA A 4 53.75 21.96 20.90
C ALA A 4 52.47 21.07 21.02
N LEU A 5 51.73 21.29 22.09
CA LEU A 5 50.36 20.75 22.25
C LEU A 5 49.41 21.53 21.34
N GLU A 6 49.03 20.98 20.19
CA GLU A 6 47.92 21.47 19.39
C GLU A 6 46.62 21.06 20.08
N LEU A 7 45.95 22.00 20.73
CA LEU A 7 44.56 21.87 21.17
C LEU A 7 43.66 21.91 19.93
N LYS A 8 43.25 20.74 19.40
CA LYS A 8 42.12 20.63 18.49
C LYS A 8 40.83 20.85 19.29
N THR A 9 40.37 22.09 19.36
CA THR A 9 38.99 22.39 19.80
C THR A 9 38.01 21.90 18.73
N GLY A 10 37.55 20.67 18.86
CA GLY A 10 36.38 20.21 18.13
C GLY A 10 35.17 20.95 18.66
N GLN A 11 34.65 21.92 17.91
CA GLN A 11 33.32 22.48 18.17
C GLN A 11 32.30 21.38 17.91
N HIS A 12 31.88 20.64 18.93
CA HIS A 12 30.67 19.88 18.91
C HIS A 12 29.53 20.89 18.90
N LEU A 13 28.92 21.10 17.73
CA LEU A 13 27.65 21.80 17.58
C LEU A 13 26.61 21.03 18.41
N VAL A 14 26.41 21.46 19.66
CA VAL A 14 25.33 20.98 20.50
C VAL A 14 24.03 21.47 19.84
N MET A 15 23.29 20.56 19.23
CA MET A 15 22.00 20.89 18.61
C MET A 15 21.08 21.48 19.69
N THR A 16 20.55 22.67 19.43
CA THR A 16 19.58 23.30 20.33
C THR A 16 18.31 22.44 20.42
N PRO A 17 17.62 22.38 21.58
CA PRO A 17 16.37 21.62 21.73
C PRO A 17 15.33 21.98 20.68
N GLN A 18 15.24 23.24 20.28
CA GLN A 18 14.33 23.71 19.23
C GLN A 18 14.65 23.12 17.85
N LEU A 19 15.94 23.00 17.52
CA LEU A 19 16.37 22.37 16.26
C LEU A 19 16.05 20.86 16.25
N GLN A 20 16.25 20.19 17.38
CA GLN A 20 15.89 18.78 17.53
C GLN A 20 14.39 18.56 17.37
N GLN A 21 13.57 19.42 17.95
CA GLN A 21 12.11 19.38 17.82
C GLN A 21 11.66 19.62 16.36
N SER A 22 12.24 20.60 15.66
CA SER A 22 11.91 20.86 14.25
C SER A 22 12.27 19.69 13.35
N LEU A 23 13.42 19.04 13.56
CA LEU A 23 13.85 17.86 12.82
C LEU A 23 12.93 16.65 13.11
N ARG A 24 12.47 16.51 14.36
CA ARG A 24 11.52 15.46 14.73
C ARG A 24 10.16 15.67 14.07
N LEU A 25 9.66 16.90 14.07
CA LEU A 25 8.42 17.26 13.38
C LEU A 25 8.47 16.96 11.87
N LEU A 26 9.62 17.16 11.20
CA LEU A 26 9.77 16.80 9.77
C LEU A 26 9.62 15.30 9.51
N GLN A 27 10.01 14.44 10.46
CA GLN A 27 9.96 12.99 10.29
C GLN A 27 8.56 12.39 10.46
N PHE A 28 7.67 13.04 11.21
CA PHE A 28 6.34 12.52 11.50
C PHE A 28 5.51 12.29 10.23
N SER A 29 4.77 11.19 10.22
CA SER A 29 3.71 10.98 9.23
C SER A 29 2.60 12.02 9.39
N GLY A 30 1.60 12.05 8.51
CA GLY A 30 0.44 12.93 8.65
C GLY A 30 -0.33 12.67 9.95
N LEU A 31 -0.53 11.38 10.30
CA LEU A 31 -1.24 10.98 11.52
C LEU A 31 -0.44 11.29 12.78
N ASP A 32 0.84 10.92 12.83
CA ASP A 32 1.70 11.22 13.99
C ASP A 32 1.79 12.73 14.26
N PHE A 33 1.82 13.52 13.18
CA PHE A 33 1.84 14.98 13.29
C PHE A 33 0.52 15.52 13.90
N GLN A 34 -0.64 14.98 13.52
CA GLN A 34 -1.92 15.36 14.11
C GLN A 34 -1.98 15.03 15.60
N VAL A 35 -1.46 13.87 16.02
CA VAL A 35 -1.39 13.49 17.44
C VAL A 35 -0.50 14.46 18.22
N GLU A 36 0.69 14.79 17.69
CA GLU A 36 1.61 15.74 18.36
C GLU A 36 1.04 17.16 18.40
N LEU A 37 0.31 17.56 17.35
CA LEU A 37 -0.39 18.84 17.31
C LEU A 37 -1.47 18.94 18.40
N MET A 38 -2.32 17.91 18.53
CA MET A 38 -3.35 17.85 19.58
C MET A 38 -2.74 17.92 20.97
N ARG A 39 -1.61 17.21 21.17
CA ARG A 39 -0.85 17.26 22.42
C ARG A 39 -0.33 18.67 22.71
N ALA A 40 0.27 19.33 21.70
CA ALA A 40 0.78 20.69 21.86
C ALA A 40 -0.33 21.71 22.21
N ILE A 41 -1.55 21.52 21.68
CA ILE A 41 -2.72 22.36 22.00
C ILE A 41 -3.20 22.10 23.45
N GLN A 42 -3.17 20.82 23.89
CA GLN A 42 -3.54 20.50 25.29
C GLN A 42 -2.52 21.03 26.30
N ASP A 43 -1.23 21.00 25.96
CA ASP A 43 -0.15 21.43 26.84
C ASP A 43 -0.02 22.98 26.90
N ASN A 44 -0.47 23.70 25.86
CA ASN A 44 -0.32 25.14 25.77
C ASN A 44 -1.65 25.86 25.46
N PRO A 45 -2.26 26.55 26.45
CA PRO A 45 -3.56 27.23 26.29
C PRO A 45 -3.51 28.43 25.34
N MET A 46 -2.32 28.84 24.88
CA MET A 46 -2.15 29.92 23.89
C MET A 46 -2.48 29.48 22.46
N LEU A 47 -2.55 28.16 22.21
CA LEU A 47 -2.86 27.58 20.91
C LEU A 47 -4.33 27.20 20.84
N GLU A 48 -5.01 27.58 19.76
CA GLU A 48 -6.38 27.17 19.49
C GLU A 48 -6.56 26.68 18.06
N LEU A 49 -7.51 25.75 17.84
CA LEU A 49 -7.94 25.32 16.51
C LEU A 49 -8.91 26.37 15.96
N ILE A 50 -8.79 26.67 14.68
CA ILE A 50 -9.76 27.49 13.95
C ILE A 50 -10.87 26.56 13.48
N ASP A 51 -12.07 26.70 14.03
CA ASP A 51 -13.27 26.01 13.55
C ASP A 51 -13.71 26.59 12.21
N ASP A 52 -14.00 25.72 11.24
CA ASP A 52 -14.43 26.10 9.88
C ASP A 52 -15.70 26.99 9.83
N ASN A 53 -16.48 27.03 10.89
CA ASN A 53 -17.69 27.86 10.99
C ASN A 53 -17.44 29.36 11.19
N GLN A 54 -16.20 29.82 11.41
CA GLN A 54 -15.88 31.23 11.63
C GLN A 54 -15.26 31.96 10.43
N ILE A 55 -15.05 31.30 9.29
CA ILE A 55 -14.38 31.89 8.11
C ILE A 55 -15.33 32.75 7.25
N SER A 56 -16.53 33.06 7.70
CA SER A 56 -17.51 33.85 6.89
C SER A 56 -17.47 35.36 7.09
N SER A 57 -16.48 35.94 7.77
CA SER A 57 -16.38 37.42 7.84
C SER A 57 -14.92 37.87 7.96
N GLU A 58 -14.47 38.56 6.92
CA GLU A 58 -13.28 39.43 6.79
C GLU A 58 -12.10 38.85 6.03
N THR A 59 -12.06 39.12 4.76
CA THR A 59 -11.18 39.95 3.91
C THR A 59 -11.23 39.50 2.45
N PRO A 60 -11.43 40.38 1.46
CA PRO A 60 -11.35 40.01 0.05
C PRO A 60 -9.88 40.07 -0.39
N ASN A 61 -9.22 38.91 -0.42
CA ASN A 61 -7.98 38.78 -1.16
C ASN A 61 -8.30 38.10 -2.51
N PRO A 62 -7.90 38.62 -3.66
CA PRO A 62 -8.29 38.11 -4.96
C PRO A 62 -7.38 36.94 -5.38
N GLU A 63 -7.32 35.89 -4.58
CA GLU A 63 -6.82 34.59 -4.99
C GLU A 63 -8.02 33.65 -5.14
N VAL A 64 -8.24 33.24 -6.38
CA VAL A 64 -9.34 32.40 -6.85
C VAL A 64 -9.64 31.31 -5.85
N SER A 65 -10.85 31.36 -5.26
CA SER A 65 -11.35 30.37 -4.32
C SER A 65 -11.45 29.01 -5.03
N TYR A 66 -10.52 28.11 -4.74
CA TYR A 66 -10.51 26.75 -5.29
C TYR A 66 -11.74 25.91 -4.91
N ALA A 67 -12.50 26.35 -3.90
CA ALA A 67 -13.76 25.72 -3.51
C ALA A 67 -14.86 25.92 -4.58
N GLU A 68 -14.88 27.07 -5.27
CA GLU A 68 -15.87 27.35 -6.34
C GLU A 68 -15.62 26.53 -7.61
N VAL A 69 -14.36 26.24 -7.92
CA VAL A 69 -14.02 25.40 -9.10
C VAL A 69 -14.41 23.94 -8.88
N LEU A 70 -14.34 23.44 -7.64
CA LEU A 70 -14.75 22.08 -7.32
C LEU A 70 -16.28 21.93 -7.26
N GLN A 71 -17.02 22.96 -6.86
CA GLN A 71 -18.47 22.95 -6.86
C GLN A 71 -19.06 23.03 -8.27
N GLN A 72 -18.45 23.76 -9.19
CA GLN A 72 -18.91 23.85 -10.58
C GLN A 72 -18.84 22.52 -11.35
N ASP A 73 -17.87 21.65 -11.09
CA ASP A 73 -17.77 20.35 -11.75
C ASP A 73 -18.76 19.30 -11.19
N TRP A 74 -19.24 19.46 -9.95
CA TRP A 74 -20.27 18.61 -9.36
C TRP A 74 -21.69 19.04 -9.71
N ASP A 75 -21.96 20.35 -9.89
CA ASP A 75 -23.28 20.88 -10.22
C ASP A 75 -23.69 20.59 -11.68
N GLN A 76 -22.74 20.33 -12.58
CA GLN A 76 -23.07 19.95 -13.98
C GLN A 76 -23.56 18.50 -14.14
N ARG A 77 -23.59 17.69 -13.09
CA ARG A 77 -24.08 16.30 -13.12
C ARG A 77 -25.40 16.08 -12.38
N LYS A 78 -26.18 17.12 -12.12
CA LYS A 78 -27.54 16.93 -11.60
C LYS A 78 -28.46 16.41 -12.71
N PRO A 79 -29.05 15.20 -12.59
CA PRO A 79 -30.17 14.82 -13.44
C PRO A 79 -31.38 15.71 -13.07
N ALA A 80 -32.10 16.18 -14.10
CA ALA A 80 -33.25 17.03 -13.98
C ALA A 80 -34.36 16.41 -13.14
N SER A 81 -34.86 17.19 -12.21
CA SER A 81 -36.15 17.18 -11.51
C SER A 81 -36.94 15.88 -11.34
N ALA A 82 -37.15 15.48 -10.11
CA ALA A 82 -38.44 15.00 -9.67
C ALA A 82 -38.73 15.57 -8.27
N ASN A 83 -39.77 16.39 -8.17
CA ASN A 83 -40.42 16.75 -6.92
C ASN A 83 -40.90 15.46 -6.24
N SER A 84 -40.48 15.20 -5.04
CA SER A 84 -41.25 14.45 -4.05
C SER A 84 -40.66 14.68 -2.67
N GLU A 85 -41.56 15.01 -1.79
CA GLU A 85 -41.48 15.27 -0.39
C GLU A 85 -40.77 14.13 0.38
N ASP A 86 -40.02 14.54 1.41
CA ASP A 86 -39.63 13.77 2.59
C ASP A 86 -39.38 12.26 2.39
N ASP A 87 -38.21 11.93 1.86
CA ASP A 87 -37.58 10.67 2.20
C ASP A 87 -36.10 10.99 2.53
N ASP A 88 -35.77 10.99 3.82
CA ASP A 88 -34.40 10.98 4.29
C ASP A 88 -33.73 9.70 3.77
N PHE A 89 -33.34 9.72 2.50
CA PHE A 89 -32.53 8.68 1.89
C PHE A 89 -31.11 8.82 2.46
N TYR A 90 -30.90 8.28 3.64
CA TYR A 90 -29.55 7.91 4.10
C TYR A 90 -29.13 6.76 3.19
N PRO A 91 -28.10 6.94 2.34
CA PRO A 91 -27.54 5.80 1.64
C PRO A 91 -27.05 4.83 2.72
N GLU A 92 -27.79 3.71 2.91
CA GLU A 92 -27.28 2.62 3.73
C GLU A 92 -25.94 2.23 3.12
N THR A 93 -24.86 2.57 3.81
CA THR A 93 -23.54 2.08 3.47
C THR A 93 -23.66 0.58 3.54
N ALA A 94 -23.58 -0.12 2.41
CA ALA A 94 -23.62 -1.57 2.37
C ALA A 94 -22.51 -2.06 3.31
N THR A 95 -22.89 -2.54 4.48
CA THR A 95 -21.96 -3.12 5.44
C THR A 95 -21.42 -4.36 4.77
N SER A 96 -20.13 -4.39 4.46
CA SER A 96 -19.50 -5.58 3.92
C SER A 96 -19.56 -6.67 5.00
N VAL A 97 -20.34 -7.72 4.74
CA VAL A 97 -20.43 -8.89 5.62
C VAL A 97 -19.04 -9.53 5.69
N SER A 98 -18.51 -9.74 6.88
CA SER A 98 -17.22 -10.43 7.05
C SER A 98 -17.37 -11.93 6.72
N LEU A 99 -16.22 -12.60 6.44
CA LEU A 99 -16.21 -14.05 6.22
C LEU A 99 -16.81 -14.79 7.41
N GLU A 100 -16.45 -14.38 8.62
CA GLU A 100 -16.92 -14.96 9.87
C GLU A 100 -18.44 -14.83 10.03
N GLU A 101 -18.99 -13.62 9.78
CA GLU A 101 -20.44 -13.40 9.84
C GLU A 101 -21.19 -14.23 8.79
N TYR A 102 -20.61 -14.36 7.60
CA TYR A 102 -21.19 -15.19 6.55
C TYR A 102 -21.23 -16.67 6.93
N LEU A 103 -20.12 -17.22 7.48
CA LEU A 103 -20.07 -18.61 7.95
C LEU A 103 -20.99 -18.85 9.15
N ARG A 104 -21.06 -17.92 10.10
CA ARG A 104 -22.01 -17.99 11.22
C ARG A 104 -23.47 -17.97 10.77
N SER A 105 -23.79 -17.21 9.73
CA SER A 105 -25.14 -17.22 9.16
C SER A 105 -25.50 -18.58 8.55
N GLN A 106 -24.55 -19.25 7.89
CA GLN A 106 -24.76 -20.63 7.37
C GLN A 106 -24.87 -21.63 8.52
N LEU A 107 -24.05 -21.50 9.58
CA LEU A 107 -24.15 -22.34 10.76
C LEU A 107 -25.54 -22.26 11.41
N GLY A 108 -26.11 -21.04 11.51
CA GLY A 108 -27.46 -20.84 12.06
C GLY A 108 -28.58 -21.48 11.24
N THR A 109 -28.36 -21.72 9.93
CA THR A 109 -29.33 -22.43 9.06
C THR A 109 -29.13 -23.95 9.07
N THR A 110 -28.01 -24.44 9.61
CA THR A 110 -27.66 -25.85 9.63
C THR A 110 -28.28 -26.53 10.85
N ARG A 111 -28.87 -27.71 10.66
CA ARG A 111 -29.40 -28.52 11.76
C ARG A 111 -28.29 -29.36 12.37
N ALA A 112 -27.48 -28.78 13.24
CA ALA A 112 -26.44 -29.45 14.01
C ALA A 112 -26.76 -29.43 15.50
N LEU A 113 -26.09 -30.25 16.28
CA LEU A 113 -26.20 -30.23 17.76
C LEU A 113 -25.57 -28.93 18.28
N GLU A 114 -26.11 -28.38 19.38
CA GLU A 114 -25.58 -27.14 19.98
C GLU A 114 -24.09 -27.24 20.29
N ARG A 115 -23.62 -28.42 20.75
CA ARG A 115 -22.19 -28.67 20.97
C ARG A 115 -21.36 -28.58 19.70
N ASP A 116 -21.84 -29.17 18.59
CA ASP A 116 -21.14 -29.12 17.31
C ASP A 116 -21.13 -27.68 16.76
N MET A 117 -22.20 -26.91 16.96
CA MET A 117 -22.25 -25.50 16.56
C MET A 117 -21.21 -24.65 17.30
N LEU A 118 -21.03 -24.86 18.60
CA LEU A 118 -20.01 -24.18 19.40
C LEU A 118 -18.60 -24.54 18.94
N LEU A 119 -18.34 -25.80 18.61
CA LEU A 119 -17.04 -26.24 18.10
C LEU A 119 -16.74 -25.63 16.72
N VAL A 120 -17.74 -25.53 15.84
CA VAL A 120 -17.60 -24.88 14.55
C VAL A 120 -17.36 -23.38 14.70
N ASP A 121 -18.04 -22.72 15.63
CA ASP A 121 -17.88 -21.28 15.89
C ASP A 121 -16.43 -20.96 16.32
N VAL A 122 -15.87 -21.76 17.23
CA VAL A 122 -14.45 -21.64 17.61
C VAL A 122 -13.51 -21.86 16.42
N LEU A 123 -13.81 -22.82 15.53
CA LEU A 123 -13.00 -23.04 14.34
C LEU A 123 -13.12 -21.88 13.33
N VAL A 124 -14.26 -21.19 13.28
CA VAL A 124 -14.45 -19.99 12.44
C VAL A 124 -13.57 -18.85 12.93
N ASP A 125 -13.43 -18.66 14.25
CA ASP A 125 -12.56 -17.63 14.83
C ASP A 125 -11.06 -17.88 14.57
N GLU A 126 -10.66 -19.13 14.32
CA GLU A 126 -9.28 -19.51 14.03
C GLU A 126 -8.93 -19.46 12.53
N LEU A 127 -9.86 -19.04 11.66
CA LEU A 127 -9.59 -18.91 10.24
C LEU A 127 -8.77 -17.64 9.92
N ASP A 128 -7.86 -17.76 8.98
CA ASP A 128 -7.16 -16.59 8.44
C ASP A 128 -8.03 -15.83 7.41
N GLU A 129 -7.57 -14.65 6.98
CA GLU A 129 -8.23 -13.82 5.95
C GLU A 129 -8.39 -14.55 4.59
N ASN A 130 -7.62 -15.58 4.32
CA ASN A 130 -7.71 -16.40 3.12
C ASN A 130 -8.67 -17.59 3.27
N GLY A 131 -9.14 -17.85 4.49
CA GLY A 131 -10.03 -18.95 4.85
C GLY A 131 -9.31 -20.26 5.18
N TYR A 132 -8.03 -20.22 5.55
CA TYR A 132 -7.27 -21.40 5.98
C TYR A 132 -7.29 -21.54 7.50
N LEU A 133 -7.22 -22.80 7.96
CA LEU A 133 -7.01 -23.16 9.36
C LEU A 133 -5.55 -23.57 9.58
N HIS A 134 -4.73 -22.66 10.10
CA HIS A 134 -3.32 -22.92 10.36
C HIS A 134 -3.08 -23.57 11.72
N THR A 135 -3.97 -23.34 12.69
CA THR A 135 -3.86 -23.86 14.05
C THR A 135 -4.11 -25.37 14.06
N PRO A 136 -3.21 -26.18 14.62
CA PRO A 136 -3.44 -27.62 14.78
C PRO A 136 -4.65 -27.92 15.68
N LEU A 137 -5.44 -28.94 15.34
CA LEU A 137 -6.64 -29.28 16.12
C LEU A 137 -6.33 -29.66 17.58
N GLU A 138 -5.13 -30.17 17.84
CA GLU A 138 -4.66 -30.48 19.21
C GLU A 138 -4.49 -29.19 20.03
N GLU A 139 -4.06 -28.11 19.42
CA GLU A 139 -3.91 -26.80 20.05
C GLU A 139 -5.28 -26.16 20.31
N VAL A 140 -6.18 -26.23 19.32
CA VAL A 140 -7.58 -25.78 19.48
C VAL A 140 -8.27 -26.56 20.60
N ALA A 141 -8.04 -27.87 20.74
CA ALA A 141 -8.57 -28.65 21.83
C ALA A 141 -8.10 -28.16 23.23
N GLY A 142 -6.90 -27.59 23.28
CA GLY A 142 -6.33 -27.00 24.48
C GLY A 142 -6.98 -25.68 24.95
N PHE A 143 -7.76 -25.02 24.09
CA PHE A 143 -8.49 -23.79 24.45
C PHE A 143 -9.73 -24.06 25.31
N PHE A 144 -10.22 -25.31 25.32
CA PHE A 144 -11.35 -25.69 26.10
C PHE A 144 -10.92 -26.08 27.52
N GLU A 145 -11.67 -25.63 28.51
CA GLU A 145 -11.42 -25.99 29.89
C GLU A 145 -11.60 -27.51 30.11
N ALA A 146 -10.86 -28.05 31.06
CA ALA A 146 -10.86 -29.49 31.38
C ALA A 146 -12.26 -30.07 31.71
N GLU A 147 -13.22 -29.22 32.05
CA GLU A 147 -14.61 -29.62 32.36
C GLU A 147 -15.41 -30.01 31.09
N HIS A 148 -15.00 -29.56 29.90
CA HIS A 148 -15.76 -29.80 28.67
C HIS A 148 -15.28 -31.01 27.85
N GLU A 149 -14.16 -31.65 28.23
CA GLU A 149 -13.58 -32.86 27.61
C GLU A 149 -13.75 -32.90 26.07
N VAL A 150 -13.29 -31.83 25.37
CA VAL A 150 -13.37 -31.78 23.90
C VAL A 150 -12.27 -32.63 23.30
N THR A 151 -12.67 -33.66 22.54
CA THR A 151 -11.71 -34.54 21.87
C THR A 151 -11.35 -34.04 20.49
N VAL A 152 -10.11 -34.33 20.03
CA VAL A 152 -9.68 -34.05 18.67
C VAL A 152 -10.57 -34.70 17.59
N GLN A 153 -11.23 -35.81 17.96
CA GLN A 153 -12.19 -36.47 17.07
C GLN A 153 -13.46 -35.63 16.86
N GLU A 154 -14.00 -35.01 17.91
CA GLU A 154 -15.15 -34.10 17.81
C GLU A 154 -14.78 -32.86 16.97
N LEU A 155 -13.60 -32.27 17.18
CA LEU A 155 -13.09 -31.18 16.37
C LEU A 155 -12.92 -31.59 14.92
N THR A 156 -12.52 -32.82 14.63
CA THR A 156 -12.42 -33.32 13.24
C THR A 156 -13.80 -33.41 12.58
N VAL A 157 -14.85 -33.77 13.34
CA VAL A 157 -16.24 -33.78 12.81
C VAL A 157 -16.70 -32.35 12.55
N ALA A 158 -16.47 -31.43 13.49
CA ALA A 158 -16.80 -30.01 13.37
C ALA A 158 -16.07 -29.37 12.17
N LEU A 159 -14.77 -29.71 11.97
CA LEU A 159 -14.01 -29.26 10.82
C LEU A 159 -14.62 -29.74 9.49
N ARG A 160 -15.04 -31.01 9.40
CA ARG A 160 -15.68 -31.53 8.17
C ARG A 160 -17.02 -30.84 7.92
N LEU A 161 -17.76 -30.48 8.97
CA LEU A 161 -18.99 -29.72 8.84
C LEU A 161 -18.66 -28.31 8.28
N LEU A 162 -17.68 -27.62 8.83
CA LEU A 162 -17.23 -26.31 8.35
C LEU A 162 -16.73 -26.37 6.91
N GLN A 163 -15.96 -27.40 6.53
CA GLN A 163 -15.49 -27.62 5.17
C GLN A 163 -16.65 -27.89 4.17
N SER A 164 -17.85 -28.19 4.63
CA SER A 164 -19.03 -28.34 3.78
C SER A 164 -19.73 -27.02 3.46
N PHE A 165 -19.36 -25.91 4.11
CA PHE A 165 -19.94 -24.58 3.89
C PHE A 165 -19.43 -23.92 2.62
N ASP A 166 -20.07 -22.83 2.22
CA ASP A 166 -19.60 -21.93 1.16
C ASP A 166 -18.76 -20.82 1.77
N PRO A 167 -17.65 -20.47 1.10
CA PRO A 167 -17.10 -20.93 -0.18
C PRO A 167 -16.41 -22.30 -0.10
N PRO A 168 -16.40 -23.05 -1.22
CA PRO A 168 -15.74 -24.35 -1.25
C PRO A 168 -14.25 -24.23 -1.02
N GLY A 169 -13.70 -25.10 -0.15
CA GLY A 169 -12.28 -25.09 0.21
C GLY A 169 -11.96 -24.30 1.47
N ILE A 170 -12.97 -23.77 2.17
CA ILE A 170 -12.82 -23.10 3.47
C ILE A 170 -12.31 -24.10 4.54
N ALA A 171 -11.61 -23.59 5.54
CA ALA A 171 -11.04 -24.35 6.66
C ALA A 171 -10.10 -25.47 6.21
N ALA A 172 -9.44 -25.31 5.07
CA ALA A 172 -8.38 -26.19 4.63
C ALA A 172 -7.08 -25.90 5.41
N ARG A 173 -6.31 -26.93 5.74
CA ARG A 173 -5.02 -26.83 6.44
C ARG A 173 -3.84 -26.61 5.49
N SER A 174 -4.07 -26.87 4.19
CA SER A 174 -3.07 -26.71 3.14
C SER A 174 -3.71 -26.40 1.80
N LEU A 175 -2.91 -25.84 0.87
CA LEU A 175 -3.37 -25.61 -0.50
C LEU A 175 -3.86 -26.88 -1.18
N SER A 176 -3.16 -28.01 -0.96
CA SER A 176 -3.57 -29.31 -1.48
C SER A 176 -4.97 -29.69 -1.02
N GLU A 177 -5.27 -29.57 0.28
CA GLU A 177 -6.57 -29.85 0.86
C GLU A 177 -7.65 -28.92 0.32
N CYS A 178 -7.37 -27.61 0.22
CA CYS A 178 -8.29 -26.64 -0.34
C CYS A 178 -8.74 -26.98 -1.77
N LEU A 179 -7.78 -27.28 -2.64
CA LEU A 179 -8.07 -27.66 -4.03
C LEU A 179 -8.83 -29.01 -4.12
N LEU A 180 -8.49 -29.98 -3.27
CA LEU A 180 -9.19 -31.26 -3.21
C LEU A 180 -10.64 -31.11 -2.74
N LEU A 181 -10.90 -30.26 -1.76
CA LEU A 181 -12.26 -29.93 -1.30
C LEU A 181 -13.09 -29.31 -2.44
N GLN A 182 -12.53 -28.38 -3.19
CA GLN A 182 -13.19 -27.77 -4.34
C GLN A 182 -13.46 -28.80 -5.45
N LEU A 183 -12.51 -29.67 -5.76
CA LEU A 183 -12.68 -30.75 -6.73
C LEU A 183 -13.66 -31.84 -6.27
N SER A 184 -14.04 -31.89 -5.00
CA SER A 184 -15.03 -32.83 -4.47
C SER A 184 -16.46 -32.33 -4.64
N ARG A 185 -16.66 -31.02 -4.83
CA ARG A 185 -17.96 -30.41 -5.09
C ARG A 185 -18.36 -30.52 -6.57
N GLU A 186 -19.62 -30.27 -6.87
CA GLU A 186 -20.13 -30.25 -8.24
C GLU A 186 -19.57 -29.03 -8.99
N ILE A 187 -18.76 -29.30 -10.00
CA ILE A 187 -18.20 -28.28 -10.89
C ILE A 187 -19.10 -28.19 -12.14
N ASN A 188 -19.55 -27.00 -12.49
CA ASN A 188 -20.32 -26.75 -13.70
C ASN A 188 -19.47 -25.96 -14.72
N PRO A 189 -19.27 -26.45 -15.99
CA PRO A 189 -19.75 -27.74 -16.54
C PRO A 189 -19.00 -28.93 -15.90
N LYS A 190 -19.67 -30.09 -15.78
CA LYS A 190 -19.10 -31.30 -15.19
C LYS A 190 -17.94 -31.80 -16.06
N PRO A 191 -16.70 -31.83 -15.52
CA PRO A 191 -15.53 -32.32 -16.26
C PRO A 191 -15.61 -33.84 -16.43
N ASP A 192 -14.90 -34.37 -17.42
CA ASP A 192 -14.75 -35.81 -17.61
C ASP A 192 -14.16 -36.47 -16.34
N SER A 193 -14.64 -37.70 -16.05
CA SER A 193 -14.20 -38.44 -14.85
C SER A 193 -12.70 -38.62 -14.78
N ASP A 194 -12.06 -38.82 -15.94
CA ASP A 194 -10.62 -39.08 -16.06
C ASP A 194 -9.80 -37.81 -15.82
N VAL A 195 -10.32 -36.65 -16.29
CA VAL A 195 -9.72 -35.33 -16.02
C VAL A 195 -9.80 -34.98 -14.53
N LEU A 196 -10.95 -35.27 -13.91
CA LEU A 196 -11.13 -35.02 -12.48
C LEU A 196 -10.26 -35.94 -11.62
N ALA A 197 -10.13 -37.21 -12.00
CA ALA A 197 -9.22 -38.17 -11.33
C ALA A 197 -7.75 -37.75 -11.47
N CYS A 198 -7.35 -37.26 -12.65
CA CYS A 198 -6.01 -36.73 -12.89
C CYS A 198 -5.76 -35.47 -12.07
N ALA A 199 -6.69 -34.51 -12.04
CA ALA A 199 -6.59 -33.28 -11.27
C ALA A 199 -6.45 -33.56 -9.76
N ARG A 200 -7.23 -34.51 -9.22
CA ARG A 200 -7.11 -34.93 -7.80
C ARG A 200 -5.74 -35.54 -7.49
N LYS A 201 -5.19 -36.38 -8.37
CA LYS A 201 -3.83 -36.94 -8.19
C LYS A 201 -2.76 -35.85 -8.21
N ILE A 202 -2.88 -34.85 -9.10
CA ILE A 202 -1.95 -33.73 -9.18
C ILE A 202 -2.03 -32.91 -7.87
N CYS A 203 -3.22 -32.55 -7.43
CA CYS A 203 -3.42 -31.78 -6.20
C CYS A 203 -2.93 -32.52 -4.95
N ALA A 204 -3.05 -33.86 -4.90
CA ALA A 204 -2.63 -34.66 -3.75
C ALA A 204 -1.11 -34.79 -3.61
N SER A 205 -0.35 -34.90 -4.72
CA SER A 205 1.07 -35.33 -4.65
C SER A 205 2.02 -34.67 -5.63
N ALA A 206 1.54 -33.85 -6.56
CA ALA A 206 2.34 -33.33 -7.66
C ALA A 206 2.21 -31.81 -7.90
N LEU A 207 1.75 -31.03 -6.93
CA LEU A 207 1.60 -29.57 -7.06
C LEU A 207 2.95 -28.89 -7.34
N ASP A 208 4.03 -29.32 -6.68
CA ASP A 208 5.37 -28.75 -6.91
C ASP A 208 5.86 -29.01 -8.36
N ALA A 209 5.59 -30.21 -8.88
CA ALA A 209 5.93 -30.56 -10.26
C ALA A 209 5.09 -29.74 -11.26
N LEU A 210 3.83 -29.46 -10.92
CA LEU A 210 2.96 -28.60 -11.72
C LEU A 210 3.48 -27.16 -11.72
N ALA A 211 3.88 -26.61 -10.58
CA ALA A 211 4.45 -25.28 -10.45
C ALA A 211 5.77 -25.13 -11.23
N ALA A 212 6.61 -26.17 -11.21
CA ALA A 212 7.86 -26.24 -11.98
C ALA A 212 7.63 -26.53 -13.47
N ALA A 213 6.38 -26.83 -13.88
CA ALA A 213 6.02 -27.27 -15.22
C ALA A 213 6.82 -28.53 -15.70
N ASP A 214 7.15 -29.44 -14.78
CA ASP A 214 7.89 -30.67 -15.05
C ASP A 214 6.94 -31.79 -15.53
N MET A 215 6.79 -31.87 -16.84
CA MET A 215 5.91 -32.86 -17.49
C MET A 215 6.30 -34.29 -17.24
N VAL A 216 7.61 -34.58 -17.13
CA VAL A 216 8.10 -35.95 -16.90
C VAL A 216 7.69 -36.45 -15.52
N THR A 217 7.89 -35.63 -14.50
CA THR A 217 7.48 -35.97 -13.14
C THR A 217 5.95 -36.04 -13.01
N LEU A 218 5.22 -35.17 -13.72
CA LEU A 218 3.75 -35.22 -13.75
C LEU A 218 3.23 -36.51 -14.37
N GLN A 219 3.76 -36.90 -15.52
CA GLN A 219 3.39 -38.18 -16.17
C GLN A 219 3.70 -39.38 -15.28
N ASN A 220 4.89 -39.41 -14.68
CA ASN A 220 5.29 -40.51 -13.81
C ASN A 220 4.40 -40.65 -12.58
N LYS A 221 3.99 -39.54 -11.96
CA LYS A 221 3.12 -39.54 -10.75
C LYS A 221 1.66 -39.81 -11.06
N THR A 222 1.14 -39.27 -12.17
CA THR A 222 -0.29 -39.39 -12.51
C THR A 222 -0.58 -40.62 -13.36
N GLY A 223 0.40 -41.10 -14.17
CA GLY A 223 0.22 -42.13 -15.19
C GLY A 223 -0.68 -41.68 -16.36
N ALA A 224 -0.88 -40.38 -16.53
CA ALA A 224 -1.82 -39.80 -17.50
C ALA A 224 -1.08 -39.33 -18.77
N ASP A 225 -1.82 -39.27 -19.89
CA ASP A 225 -1.34 -38.67 -21.12
C ASP A 225 -1.19 -37.14 -21.01
N ILE A 226 -0.32 -36.56 -21.82
CA ILE A 226 -0.04 -35.13 -21.85
C ILE A 226 -1.32 -34.32 -22.09
N ALA A 227 -2.21 -34.79 -23.00
CA ALA A 227 -3.48 -34.11 -23.26
C ALA A 227 -4.38 -34.04 -22.03
N LEU A 228 -4.44 -35.11 -21.27
CA LEU A 228 -5.24 -35.20 -20.03
C LEU A 228 -4.63 -34.36 -18.91
N ILE A 229 -3.30 -34.27 -18.80
CA ILE A 229 -2.62 -33.39 -17.84
C ILE A 229 -2.90 -31.92 -18.16
N ARG A 230 -2.94 -31.51 -19.44
CA ARG A 230 -3.28 -30.15 -19.84
C ARG A 230 -4.73 -29.77 -19.46
N GLN A 231 -5.68 -30.70 -19.71
CA GLN A 231 -7.07 -30.46 -19.30
C GLN A 231 -7.19 -30.37 -17.77
N ALA A 232 -6.54 -31.25 -17.04
CA ALA A 232 -6.48 -31.19 -15.58
C ALA A 232 -5.83 -29.90 -15.07
N HIS A 233 -4.75 -29.43 -15.71
CA HIS A 233 -4.11 -28.14 -15.38
C HIS A 233 -5.06 -26.98 -15.62
N SER A 234 -5.75 -26.94 -16.77
CA SER A 234 -6.77 -25.92 -17.04
C SER A 234 -7.88 -25.92 -15.98
N LEU A 235 -8.34 -27.09 -15.56
CA LEU A 235 -9.32 -27.21 -14.48
C LEU A 235 -8.79 -26.65 -13.17
N ILE A 236 -7.56 -26.99 -12.77
CA ILE A 236 -6.92 -26.52 -11.53
C ILE A 236 -6.73 -24.98 -11.55
N GLN A 237 -6.43 -24.38 -12.70
CA GLN A 237 -6.27 -22.92 -12.83
C GLN A 237 -7.57 -22.13 -12.58
N HIS A 238 -8.73 -22.75 -12.73
CA HIS A 238 -10.03 -22.12 -12.46
C HIS A 238 -10.48 -22.26 -10.99
N LEU A 239 -9.75 -23.03 -10.18
CA LEU A 239 -10.01 -23.16 -8.76
C LEU A 239 -9.48 -21.94 -8.01
N ASP A 240 -10.12 -21.60 -6.89
CA ASP A 240 -9.70 -20.48 -6.06
C ASP A 240 -8.75 -20.94 -4.93
N PRO A 241 -7.47 -20.57 -4.97
CA PRO A 241 -6.53 -20.92 -3.90
C PRO A 241 -6.76 -20.13 -2.60
N ARG A 242 -7.62 -19.11 -2.59
CA ARG A 242 -7.89 -18.24 -1.43
C ARG A 242 -9.39 -17.94 -1.30
N PRO A 243 -10.19 -18.92 -0.87
CA PRO A 243 -11.63 -18.80 -0.84
C PRO A 243 -12.15 -17.66 0.06
N GLY A 244 -11.43 -17.30 1.13
CA GLY A 244 -11.79 -16.21 2.02
C GLY A 244 -11.58 -14.81 1.44
N LYS A 245 -10.75 -14.66 0.42
CA LYS A 245 -10.36 -13.34 -0.11
C LYS A 245 -11.53 -12.49 -0.64
N ALA A 246 -12.62 -13.11 -1.07
CA ALA A 246 -13.80 -12.38 -1.55
C ALA A 246 -14.48 -11.56 -0.45
N TRP A 247 -14.32 -11.96 0.81
CA TRP A 247 -14.86 -11.30 2.01
C TRP A 247 -13.82 -10.44 2.75
N SER A 248 -12.53 -10.66 2.53
CA SER A 248 -11.52 -9.74 3.02
C SER A 248 -11.64 -8.47 2.17
N THR A 249 -12.36 -7.48 2.66
CA THR A 249 -12.24 -6.12 2.16
C THR A 249 -10.79 -5.72 2.42
N PRO A 250 -9.96 -5.54 1.39
CA PRO A 250 -8.68 -4.92 1.66
C PRO A 250 -9.04 -3.57 2.29
N ALA A 251 -8.68 -3.35 3.54
CA ALA A 251 -8.57 -2.01 4.06
C ALA A 251 -7.60 -1.31 3.11
N ALA A 252 -8.14 -0.69 2.08
CA ALA A 252 -7.34 0.13 1.20
C ALA A 252 -6.88 1.28 2.08
N ASP A 253 -5.64 1.19 2.59
CA ASP A 253 -4.96 2.30 3.22
C ASP A 253 -4.86 3.41 2.17
N TYR A 254 -5.90 4.23 2.09
CA TYR A 254 -5.91 5.42 1.24
C TYR A 254 -4.89 6.39 1.82
N ALA A 255 -3.71 6.41 1.23
CA ALA A 255 -2.72 7.42 1.56
C ALA A 255 -3.27 8.78 1.15
N VAL A 256 -3.62 9.62 2.14
CA VAL A 256 -4.02 11.01 1.88
C VAL A 256 -2.77 11.78 1.44
N PRO A 257 -2.76 12.37 0.23
CA PRO A 257 -1.58 13.03 -0.29
C PRO A 257 -1.31 14.36 0.41
N ASP A 258 -0.06 14.59 0.82
CA ASP A 258 0.41 15.84 1.42
C ASP A 258 0.51 16.97 0.36
N VAL A 259 0.85 16.60 -0.88
CA VAL A 259 1.10 17.52 -1.99
C VAL A 259 0.26 17.12 -3.20
N LEU A 260 -0.26 18.13 -3.90
CA LEU A 260 -1.08 17.98 -5.12
C LEU A 260 -0.34 18.60 -6.31
N VAL A 261 -0.27 17.85 -7.42
CA VAL A 261 0.25 18.34 -8.70
C VAL A 261 -0.89 18.46 -9.70
N ARG A 262 -1.09 19.66 -10.24
CA ARG A 262 -2.15 19.95 -11.21
C ARG A 262 -1.56 20.72 -12.39
N LYS A 263 -2.12 20.53 -13.58
CA LYS A 263 -1.74 21.29 -14.77
C LYS A 263 -2.71 22.46 -14.93
N ILE A 264 -2.23 23.70 -14.75
CA ILE A 264 -3.02 24.93 -14.90
C ILE A 264 -2.36 25.75 -16.02
N ASN A 265 -3.12 26.19 -17.01
CA ASN A 265 -2.64 26.98 -18.15
C ASN A 265 -1.39 26.37 -18.84
N ASN A 266 -1.34 25.05 -18.94
CA ASN A 266 -0.22 24.29 -19.50
C ASN A 266 1.07 24.28 -18.64
N GLU A 267 1.06 24.83 -17.44
CA GLU A 267 2.14 24.77 -16.44
C GLU A 267 1.79 23.82 -15.30
N TRP A 268 2.79 23.12 -14.77
CA TRP A 268 2.63 22.24 -13.63
C TRP A 268 2.70 23.05 -12.33
N VAL A 269 1.58 23.10 -11.61
CA VAL A 269 1.47 23.78 -10.31
C VAL A 269 1.46 22.75 -9.21
N ILE A 270 2.37 22.94 -8.25
CA ILE A 270 2.53 22.08 -7.08
C ILE A 270 2.04 22.86 -5.85
N SER A 271 1.08 22.30 -5.14
CA SER A 271 0.46 22.91 -3.96
C SER A 271 0.34 21.93 -2.81
N LEU A 272 0.34 22.43 -1.58
CA LEU A 272 0.02 21.63 -0.41
C LEU A 272 -1.48 21.29 -0.38
N ASN A 273 -1.81 20.13 0.16
CA ASN A 273 -3.19 19.74 0.39
C ASN A 273 -3.75 20.53 1.58
N GLN A 274 -4.72 21.42 1.33
CA GLN A 274 -5.33 22.25 2.36
C GLN A 274 -6.03 21.44 3.45
N GLY A 275 -6.52 20.24 3.14
CA GLY A 275 -7.16 19.35 4.11
C GLY A 275 -6.21 18.78 5.18
N ILE A 276 -4.89 18.83 4.95
CA ILE A 276 -3.88 18.34 5.91
C ILE A 276 -3.25 19.51 6.69
N LEU A 277 -3.34 20.73 6.18
CA LEU A 277 -2.78 21.89 6.86
C LEU A 277 -3.50 22.12 8.18
N PRO A 278 -2.77 22.15 9.32
CA PRO A 278 -3.41 22.39 10.60
C PRO A 278 -3.89 23.85 10.66
N LYS A 279 -5.17 24.02 10.96
CA LYS A 279 -5.78 25.32 11.19
C LYS A 279 -5.57 25.71 12.66
N VAL A 280 -4.36 26.11 13.02
CA VAL A 280 -3.99 26.50 14.39
C VAL A 280 -3.54 27.95 14.41
N ARG A 281 -4.03 28.71 15.37
CA ARG A 281 -3.62 30.09 15.62
C ARG A 281 -3.28 30.32 17.10
N ILE A 282 -2.66 31.46 17.36
CA ILE A 282 -2.50 31.94 18.73
C ILE A 282 -3.79 32.63 19.11
N ASN A 283 -4.27 32.39 20.32
CA ASN A 283 -5.46 33.05 20.85
C ASN A 283 -5.19 34.57 21.07
N ASP A 284 -5.90 35.38 20.31
CA ASP A 284 -5.73 36.86 20.32
C ASP A 284 -6.09 37.49 21.65
N GLU A 285 -7.03 36.91 22.41
CA GLU A 285 -7.44 37.41 23.71
C GLU A 285 -6.28 37.28 24.72
N TYR A 286 -5.64 36.12 24.80
CA TYR A 286 -4.48 35.94 25.68
C TYR A 286 -3.28 36.80 25.26
N GLU A 287 -3.04 36.98 23.94
CA GLU A 287 -1.97 37.86 23.48
C GLU A 287 -2.24 39.32 23.88
N SER A 288 -3.50 39.77 23.76
CA SER A 288 -3.89 41.12 24.15
C SER A 288 -3.80 41.35 25.66
N MET A 289 -4.18 40.34 26.48
CA MET A 289 -4.04 40.36 27.92
C MET A 289 -2.57 40.50 28.36
N ILE A 290 -1.68 39.72 27.75
CA ILE A 290 -0.25 39.79 28.05
C ILE A 290 0.35 41.15 27.68
N ARG A 291 -0.12 41.75 26.56
CA ARG A 291 0.31 43.10 26.17
C ARG A 291 -0.14 44.19 27.17
N THR A 292 -1.32 44.03 27.80
CA THR A 292 -1.87 44.97 28.77
C THR A 292 -1.30 44.83 30.16
N LEU A 293 -0.95 43.60 30.61
CA LEU A 293 -0.40 43.32 31.93
C LEU A 293 1.06 43.81 32.13
N GLY A 294 1.76 44.17 31.04
CA GLY A 294 3.11 44.76 31.12
C GLY A 294 4.22 43.76 31.53
N LYS A 295 5.44 44.02 31.08
CA LYS A 295 6.61 43.12 31.11
C LYS A 295 7.10 42.64 32.49
N LYS A 296 6.46 42.98 33.60
CA LYS A 296 7.03 42.79 34.94
C LYS A 296 6.45 41.66 35.78
N ASP A 297 5.25 41.14 35.50
CA ASP A 297 4.58 40.29 36.48
C ASP A 297 4.28 38.85 36.06
N ASP A 298 4.46 38.42 34.75
CA ASP A 298 4.14 37.06 34.35
C ASP A 298 5.19 36.46 33.40
N THR A 299 6.31 35.99 33.97
CA THR A 299 7.35 35.25 33.24
C THR A 299 6.80 33.94 32.63
N GLY A 300 5.86 33.26 33.29
CA GLY A 300 5.29 31.99 32.83
C GLY A 300 4.42 32.11 31.56
N LEU A 301 3.52 33.12 31.51
CA LEU A 301 2.65 33.36 30.34
C LEU A 301 3.44 33.81 29.12
N ASN A 302 4.47 34.64 29.32
CA ASN A 302 5.38 35.05 28.26
C ASN A 302 6.20 33.87 27.70
N GLU A 303 6.63 32.93 28.55
CA GLU A 303 7.28 31.71 28.11
C GLU A 303 6.35 30.83 27.28
N GLN A 304 5.10 30.63 27.73
CA GLN A 304 4.10 29.87 26.98
C GLN A 304 3.78 30.50 25.62
N LEU A 305 3.66 31.84 25.55
CA LEU A 305 3.46 32.56 24.29
C LEU A 305 4.65 32.39 23.34
N ASN A 306 5.90 32.45 23.85
CA ASN A 306 7.09 32.24 23.06
C ASN A 306 7.19 30.78 22.58
N GLN A 307 6.80 29.82 23.40
CA GLN A 307 6.74 28.40 23.03
C GLN A 307 5.68 28.18 21.93
N ALA A 308 4.48 28.77 22.06
CA ALA A 308 3.44 28.70 21.03
C ALA A 308 3.90 29.30 19.69
N LYS A 309 4.50 30.50 19.72
CA LYS A 309 5.10 31.14 18.51
C LYS A 309 6.20 30.29 17.90
N GLY A 310 7.06 29.70 18.73
CA GLY A 310 8.11 28.80 18.30
C GLY A 310 7.57 27.55 17.62
N PHE A 311 6.52 26.94 18.20
CA PHE A 311 5.85 25.76 17.64
C PHE A 311 5.20 26.06 16.28
N LEU A 312 4.41 27.13 16.17
CA LEU A 312 3.80 27.53 14.90
C LEU A 312 4.83 27.81 13.80
N LYS A 313 5.94 28.45 14.17
CA LYS A 313 7.06 28.65 13.23
C LYS A 313 7.65 27.33 12.74
N GLN A 314 7.79 26.34 13.62
CA GLN A 314 8.29 25.02 13.25
C GLN A 314 7.29 24.26 12.34
N VAL A 315 5.99 24.37 12.64
CA VAL A 315 4.92 23.79 11.81
C VAL A 315 4.96 24.39 10.40
N ASN A 316 4.98 25.72 10.28
CA ASN A 316 5.07 26.40 8.99
C ASN A 316 6.36 26.02 8.23
N HIS A 317 7.48 25.92 8.93
CA HIS A 317 8.76 25.51 8.33
C HIS A 317 8.70 24.06 7.81
N ARG A 318 8.01 23.15 8.51
CA ARG A 318 7.77 21.78 8.01
C ARG A 318 7.06 21.81 6.66
N PHE A 319 5.94 22.52 6.56
CA PHE A 319 5.14 22.54 5.34
C PHE A 319 5.83 23.28 4.19
N SER A 320 6.53 24.39 4.46
CA SER A 320 7.34 25.06 3.43
C SER A 320 8.45 24.14 2.93
N THR A 321 9.17 23.43 3.81
CA THR A 321 10.23 22.51 3.40
C THR A 321 9.68 21.34 2.55
N ILE A 322 8.51 20.78 2.91
CA ILE A 322 7.88 19.72 2.12
C ILE A 322 7.50 20.26 0.73
N LEU A 323 6.96 21.48 0.65
CA LEU A 323 6.58 22.10 -0.62
C LEU A 323 7.81 22.38 -1.49
N ASP A 324 8.86 23.02 -0.93
CA ASP A 324 10.09 23.35 -1.65
C ASP A 324 10.77 22.08 -2.21
N VAL A 325 10.89 21.03 -1.39
CA VAL A 325 11.43 19.73 -1.81
C VAL A 325 10.56 19.11 -2.91
N SER A 326 9.22 19.16 -2.78
CA SER A 326 8.32 18.62 -3.79
C SER A 326 8.40 19.36 -5.11
N GLN A 327 8.53 20.70 -5.08
CA GLN A 327 8.74 21.52 -6.27
C GLN A 327 10.07 21.19 -6.96
N ALA A 328 11.15 21.08 -6.22
CA ALA A 328 12.45 20.69 -6.76
C ALA A 328 12.39 19.29 -7.40
N VAL A 329 11.82 18.30 -6.71
CA VAL A 329 11.66 16.94 -7.25
C VAL A 329 10.83 16.93 -8.54
N MET A 330 9.68 17.60 -8.58
CA MET A 330 8.81 17.61 -9.77
C MET A 330 9.40 18.41 -10.94
N LYS A 331 10.22 19.40 -10.69
CA LYS A 331 10.97 20.13 -11.72
C LYS A 331 11.92 19.18 -12.47
N TYR A 332 12.60 18.28 -11.77
CA TYR A 332 13.43 17.24 -12.42
C TYR A 332 12.58 16.16 -13.09
N GLN A 333 11.39 15.89 -12.59
CA GLN A 333 10.50 14.82 -13.05
C GLN A 333 9.41 15.30 -14.02
N THR A 334 9.66 16.38 -14.79
CA THR A 334 8.67 16.91 -15.73
C THR A 334 8.30 15.88 -16.81
N ALA A 335 9.27 15.10 -17.32
CA ALA A 335 9.01 14.01 -18.25
C ALA A 335 8.10 12.93 -17.68
N PHE A 336 8.25 12.60 -16.38
CA PHE A 336 7.35 11.69 -15.68
C PHE A 336 5.91 12.23 -15.63
N LEU A 337 5.72 13.53 -15.43
CA LEU A 337 4.38 14.13 -15.38
C LEU A 337 3.66 14.08 -16.74
N GLU A 338 4.39 14.02 -17.85
CA GLU A 338 3.85 13.96 -19.22
C GLU A 338 3.67 12.53 -19.71
N GLU A 339 4.67 11.67 -19.57
CA GLU A 339 4.73 10.32 -20.14
C GLU A 339 4.55 9.20 -19.12
N GLY A 340 4.49 9.55 -17.83
CA GLY A 340 4.32 8.60 -16.73
C GLY A 340 5.62 7.90 -16.33
N MET A 341 5.47 6.73 -15.69
CA MET A 341 6.55 5.96 -15.05
C MET A 341 7.70 5.56 -16.00
N SER A 342 7.44 5.44 -17.30
CA SER A 342 8.45 5.06 -18.31
C SER A 342 9.51 6.13 -18.51
N ALA A 343 9.15 7.40 -18.32
CA ALA A 343 10.02 8.57 -18.50
C ALA A 343 10.61 9.09 -17.18
N MET A 344 10.54 8.30 -16.10
CA MET A 344 11.09 8.69 -14.81
C MET A 344 12.61 8.87 -14.88
N GLN A 345 13.09 10.05 -14.54
CA GLN A 345 14.53 10.35 -14.46
C GLN A 345 15.11 9.95 -13.10
N PRO A 346 16.35 9.48 -13.04
CA PRO A 346 17.02 9.23 -11.78
C PRO A 346 17.32 10.56 -11.09
N LEU A 347 17.11 10.59 -9.79
CA LEU A 347 17.35 11.77 -8.95
C LEU A 347 17.95 11.31 -7.63
N THR A 348 18.99 12.00 -7.19
CA THR A 348 19.63 11.74 -5.90
C THR A 348 19.20 12.76 -4.85
N LEU A 349 19.20 12.35 -3.57
CA LEU A 349 18.91 13.26 -2.46
C LEU A 349 19.89 14.45 -2.44
N ARG A 350 21.14 14.21 -2.87
CA ARG A 350 22.19 15.20 -2.90
C ARG A 350 21.94 16.32 -3.91
N GLU A 351 21.41 16.00 -5.08
CA GLU A 351 21.09 16.99 -6.12
C GLU A 351 20.02 17.97 -5.64
N VAL A 352 18.93 17.45 -5.04
CA VAL A 352 17.88 18.28 -4.46
C VAL A 352 18.39 19.08 -3.27
N ALA A 353 19.24 18.49 -2.42
CA ALA A 353 19.86 19.17 -1.29
C ALA A 353 20.73 20.36 -1.73
N GLN A 354 21.48 20.21 -2.83
CA GLN A 354 22.30 21.27 -3.41
C GLN A 354 21.46 22.39 -4.04
N GLU A 355 20.36 22.05 -4.72
CA GLU A 355 19.47 23.07 -5.34
C GLU A 355 18.80 23.94 -4.28
N LEU A 356 18.39 23.34 -3.13
CA LEU A 356 17.67 24.04 -2.06
C LEU A 356 18.59 24.61 -0.98
N ASP A 357 19.91 24.39 -1.06
CA ASP A 357 20.90 24.77 -0.05
C ASP A 357 20.57 24.24 1.36
N ILE A 358 20.11 22.97 1.42
CA ILE A 358 19.79 22.27 2.67
C ILE A 358 20.60 20.98 2.80
N HIS A 359 20.63 20.41 3.99
CA HIS A 359 21.34 19.15 4.22
C HIS A 359 20.57 17.96 3.64
N GLU A 360 21.26 16.98 3.04
CA GLU A 360 20.69 15.76 2.46
C GLU A 360 19.76 14.99 3.44
N SER A 361 20.11 14.98 4.74
CA SER A 361 19.24 14.36 5.76
C SER A 361 17.90 15.08 5.92
N THR A 362 17.81 16.40 5.65
CA THR A 362 16.57 17.17 5.70
C THR A 362 15.65 16.76 4.53
N VAL A 363 16.22 16.63 3.32
CA VAL A 363 15.50 16.12 2.14
C VAL A 363 14.96 14.72 2.42
N SER A 364 15.79 13.83 2.95
CA SER A 364 15.38 12.46 3.28
C SER A 364 14.23 12.43 4.28
N ARG A 365 14.23 13.28 5.32
CA ARG A 365 13.15 13.39 6.32
C ARG A 365 11.88 13.99 5.72
N ALA A 366 12.02 14.99 4.84
CA ALA A 366 10.89 15.63 4.18
C ALA A 366 10.19 14.73 3.14
N THR A 367 10.85 13.66 2.67
CA THR A 367 10.33 12.76 1.62
C THR A 367 9.84 11.42 2.13
N THR A 368 10.25 10.99 3.34
CA THR A 368 9.82 9.73 3.93
C THR A 368 8.40 9.85 4.48
N GLN A 369 7.52 8.89 4.12
CA GLN A 369 6.10 8.87 4.52
C GLN A 369 5.34 10.15 4.12
N LYS A 370 5.73 10.76 3.02
CA LYS A 370 5.02 11.90 2.43
C LYS A 370 4.56 11.53 1.03
N PHE A 371 3.29 11.78 0.75
CA PHE A 371 2.64 11.38 -0.47
C PHE A 371 2.33 12.57 -1.35
N ILE A 372 2.49 12.38 -2.65
CA ILE A 372 2.18 13.35 -3.68
C ILE A 372 1.16 12.76 -4.65
N ALA A 373 0.07 13.48 -4.89
CA ALA A 373 -0.90 13.11 -5.93
C ALA A 373 -0.50 13.74 -7.27
N THR A 374 -0.35 12.88 -8.25
CA THR A 374 -0.04 13.24 -9.64
C THR A 374 -1.14 12.73 -10.55
N PRO A 375 -1.25 13.17 -11.83
CA PRO A 375 -2.22 12.63 -12.79
C PRO A 375 -2.10 11.12 -13.01
N HIS A 376 -0.92 10.54 -12.74
CA HIS A 376 -0.64 9.12 -12.89
C HIS A 376 -0.89 8.29 -11.61
N GLY A 377 -1.33 8.93 -10.52
CA GLY A 377 -1.60 8.28 -9.24
C GLY A 377 -0.92 8.94 -8.04
N VAL A 378 -1.12 8.34 -6.87
CA VAL A 378 -0.50 8.78 -5.61
C VAL A 378 0.80 8.03 -5.40
N PHE A 379 1.90 8.76 -5.14
CA PHE A 379 3.23 8.19 -4.92
C PHE A 379 3.85 8.77 -3.66
N GLU A 380 4.66 7.99 -2.97
CA GLU A 380 5.53 8.51 -1.92
C GLU A 380 6.64 9.37 -2.57
N LEU A 381 6.97 10.54 -2.00
CA LEU A 381 8.05 11.40 -2.52
C LEU A 381 9.39 10.68 -2.60
N LYS A 382 9.64 9.74 -1.67
CA LYS A 382 10.83 8.90 -1.70
C LYS A 382 10.92 8.02 -2.96
N HIS A 383 9.80 7.73 -3.61
CA HIS A 383 9.73 6.91 -4.81
C HIS A 383 10.54 7.50 -5.99
N PHE A 384 10.67 8.83 -6.06
CA PHE A 384 11.37 9.52 -7.14
C PHE A 384 12.90 9.51 -7.00
N PHE A 385 13.40 9.10 -5.84
CA PHE A 385 14.83 8.98 -5.63
C PHE A 385 15.32 7.57 -5.97
N GLY A 386 16.33 7.48 -6.80
CA GLY A 386 16.92 6.21 -7.21
C GLY A 386 18.22 6.42 -7.98
N SER A 387 19.09 5.41 -7.91
CA SER A 387 20.31 5.40 -8.72
C SER A 387 19.98 5.19 -10.18
N GLY A 388 20.58 6.00 -11.05
CA GLY A 388 20.50 5.84 -12.50
C GLY A 388 21.51 4.81 -13.00
N VAL A 389 21.19 4.22 -14.16
CA VAL A 389 22.12 3.44 -14.98
C VAL A 389 22.47 4.32 -16.17
N ALA A 390 23.78 4.55 -16.43
CA ALA A 390 24.24 5.38 -17.51
C ALA A 390 23.93 4.75 -18.87
N ASN A 391 23.42 5.53 -19.80
CA ASN A 391 23.22 5.18 -21.21
C ASN A 391 24.48 5.51 -22.04
N GLU A 392 24.57 5.01 -23.27
CA GLU A 392 25.64 5.38 -24.22
C GLU A 392 25.67 6.88 -24.53
N SER A 393 24.53 7.57 -24.48
CA SER A 393 24.39 9.02 -24.66
C SER A 393 24.78 9.84 -23.42
N GLY A 394 25.18 9.23 -22.32
CA GLY A 394 25.50 9.91 -21.06
C GLY A 394 24.28 10.29 -20.21
N GLU A 395 23.07 10.02 -20.70
CA GLU A 395 21.85 10.18 -19.92
C GLU A 395 21.67 9.02 -18.94
N GLN A 396 21.22 9.33 -17.74
CA GLN A 396 20.96 8.33 -16.73
C GLN A 396 19.47 7.91 -16.78
N THR A 397 19.22 6.60 -16.84
CA THR A 397 17.86 6.05 -16.79
C THR A 397 17.59 5.39 -15.44
N SER A 398 16.42 5.62 -14.88
CA SER A 398 16.03 5.05 -13.59
C SER A 398 15.90 3.52 -13.66
N ALA A 399 16.34 2.81 -12.61
CA ALA A 399 16.19 1.36 -12.52
C ALA A 399 14.73 0.90 -12.69
N LYS A 400 13.77 1.70 -12.23
CA LYS A 400 12.33 1.43 -12.35
C LYS A 400 11.83 1.52 -13.79
N SER A 401 12.30 2.53 -14.55
CA SER A 401 11.99 2.66 -15.98
C SER A 401 12.50 1.44 -16.76
N ILE A 402 13.72 0.96 -16.45
CA ILE A 402 14.27 -0.26 -17.05
C ILE A 402 13.42 -1.49 -16.71
N GLN A 403 12.98 -1.63 -15.49
CA GLN A 403 12.09 -2.71 -15.06
C GLN A 403 10.77 -2.70 -15.84
N LEU A 404 10.17 -1.53 -16.05
CA LEU A 404 8.94 -1.39 -16.84
C LEU A 404 9.15 -1.74 -18.31
N LYS A 405 10.28 -1.33 -18.90
CA LYS A 405 10.65 -1.71 -20.28
C LYS A 405 10.82 -3.25 -20.40
N ILE A 406 11.52 -3.88 -19.44
CA ILE A 406 11.64 -5.34 -19.41
C ILE A 406 10.26 -6.00 -19.34
N LYS A 407 9.36 -5.49 -18.49
CA LYS A 407 7.99 -6.00 -18.38
C LYS A 407 7.20 -5.83 -19.68
N ALA A 408 7.33 -4.69 -20.35
CA ALA A 408 6.69 -4.43 -21.65
C ALA A 408 7.22 -5.37 -22.75
N LEU A 409 8.54 -5.57 -22.84
CA LEU A 409 9.15 -6.50 -23.79
C LEU A 409 8.72 -7.95 -23.57
N VAL A 410 8.61 -8.38 -22.30
CA VAL A 410 8.14 -9.74 -21.97
C VAL A 410 6.65 -9.90 -22.27
N ASN A 411 5.83 -8.87 -22.02
CA ASN A 411 4.40 -8.92 -22.35
C ASN A 411 4.14 -8.96 -23.87
N ALA A 412 5.06 -8.40 -24.67
CA ALA A 412 5.00 -8.40 -26.12
C ALA A 412 5.67 -9.62 -26.77
N GLU A 413 6.27 -10.52 -25.98
CA GLU A 413 7.00 -11.69 -26.51
C GLU A 413 6.06 -12.75 -27.09
N ASP A 414 6.56 -13.54 -28.05
CA ASP A 414 5.87 -14.74 -28.53
C ASP A 414 5.92 -15.84 -27.45
N VAL A 415 4.75 -16.26 -27.00
CA VAL A 415 4.55 -17.30 -25.97
C VAL A 415 5.28 -18.59 -26.29
N LYS A 416 5.42 -18.94 -27.59
CA LYS A 416 6.15 -20.16 -28.05
C LYS A 416 7.66 -20.00 -28.05
N LYS A 417 8.17 -18.75 -28.13
CA LYS A 417 9.60 -18.44 -28.20
C LYS A 417 9.97 -17.31 -27.22
N PRO A 418 9.92 -17.55 -25.92
CA PRO A 418 10.20 -16.51 -24.93
C PRO A 418 11.62 -15.97 -25.06
N LEU A 419 11.76 -14.67 -24.81
CA LEU A 419 13.01 -13.93 -24.93
C LEU A 419 13.98 -14.37 -23.82
N SER A 420 15.20 -14.75 -24.18
CA SER A 420 16.25 -15.00 -23.19
C SER A 420 16.79 -13.69 -22.60
N ASP A 421 17.42 -13.76 -21.43
CA ASP A 421 18.04 -12.59 -20.79
C ASP A 421 19.10 -11.94 -21.69
N SER A 422 19.75 -12.70 -22.59
CA SER A 422 20.67 -12.15 -23.61
C SER A 422 19.92 -11.35 -24.68
N LYS A 423 18.81 -11.89 -25.19
CA LYS A 423 17.99 -11.17 -26.19
C LYS A 423 17.32 -9.92 -25.60
N LEU A 424 16.90 -9.98 -24.34
CA LEU A 424 16.40 -8.79 -23.63
C LEU A 424 17.50 -7.73 -23.51
N CYS A 425 18.75 -8.15 -23.23
CA CYS A 425 19.90 -7.26 -23.20
C CYS A 425 20.14 -6.60 -24.58
N ASP A 426 20.10 -7.38 -25.67
CA ASP A 426 20.31 -6.89 -27.03
C ASP A 426 19.21 -5.89 -27.45
N LEU A 427 17.95 -6.14 -27.10
CA LEU A 427 16.83 -5.23 -27.35
C LEU A 427 16.95 -3.93 -26.54
N LEU A 428 17.33 -4.01 -25.26
CA LEU A 428 17.58 -2.85 -24.44
C LEU A 428 18.79 -2.04 -24.95
N MET A 429 19.82 -2.70 -25.50
CA MET A 429 20.93 -2.02 -26.18
C MET A 429 20.46 -1.29 -27.45
N ALA A 430 19.56 -1.87 -28.22
CA ALA A 430 18.97 -1.18 -29.38
C ALA A 430 18.17 0.07 -28.98
N ASP A 431 17.59 0.07 -27.79
CA ASP A 431 16.93 1.24 -27.18
C ASP A 431 17.93 2.24 -26.52
N GLY A 432 19.26 2.03 -26.70
CA GLY A 432 20.32 2.89 -26.15
C GLY A 432 20.70 2.59 -24.70
N LEU A 433 20.18 1.53 -24.08
CA LEU A 433 20.45 1.16 -22.70
C LEU A 433 21.53 0.09 -22.56
N VAL A 434 22.75 0.47 -22.15
CA VAL A 434 23.85 -0.49 -21.94
C VAL A 434 23.75 -1.13 -20.57
N ILE A 435 23.22 -2.35 -20.54
CA ILE A 435 22.98 -3.07 -19.28
C ILE A 435 23.60 -4.47 -19.39
N ALA A 436 24.30 -4.92 -18.33
CA ALA A 436 24.84 -6.25 -18.29
C ALA A 436 23.73 -7.31 -18.14
N ARG A 437 23.87 -8.48 -18.81
CA ARG A 437 22.93 -9.60 -18.73
C ARG A 437 22.56 -10.00 -17.29
N ARG A 438 23.53 -9.97 -16.36
CA ARG A 438 23.29 -10.28 -14.94
C ARG A 438 22.34 -9.27 -14.29
N THR A 439 22.44 -8.01 -14.66
CA THR A 439 21.56 -6.94 -14.16
C THR A 439 20.14 -7.08 -14.74
N VAL A 440 20.01 -7.44 -16.02
CA VAL A 440 18.70 -7.75 -16.63
C VAL A 440 18.03 -8.92 -15.92
N ALA A 441 18.78 -10.01 -15.63
CA ALA A 441 18.26 -11.15 -14.87
C ALA A 441 17.79 -10.74 -13.47
N LYS A 442 18.59 -9.93 -12.75
CA LYS A 442 18.23 -9.41 -11.41
C LYS A 442 16.96 -8.55 -11.47
N TYR A 443 16.81 -7.67 -12.46
CA TYR A 443 15.62 -6.84 -12.62
C TYR A 443 14.38 -7.66 -12.99
N ARG A 444 14.53 -8.67 -13.87
CA ARG A 444 13.46 -9.59 -14.22
C ARG A 444 12.95 -10.35 -12.99
N GLU A 445 13.87 -10.87 -12.17
CA GLU A 445 13.53 -11.59 -10.93
C GLU A 445 12.86 -10.66 -9.89
N ALA A 446 13.34 -9.43 -9.77
CA ALA A 446 12.74 -8.44 -8.88
C ALA A 446 11.29 -8.07 -9.26
N ILE A 447 10.92 -8.22 -10.55
CA ILE A 447 9.54 -8.02 -11.03
C ILE A 447 8.69 -9.29 -10.87
N GLY A 448 9.29 -10.43 -10.47
CA GLY A 448 8.61 -11.72 -10.37
C GLY A 448 8.42 -12.45 -11.71
N ILE A 449 9.15 -12.05 -12.76
CA ILE A 449 9.07 -12.71 -14.07
C ILE A 449 10.01 -13.94 -14.09
N PRO A 450 9.49 -15.16 -14.37
CA PRO A 450 10.30 -16.38 -14.39
C PRO A 450 11.27 -16.42 -15.57
N SER A 451 12.27 -17.31 -15.51
CA SER A 451 13.25 -17.51 -16.58
C SER A 451 12.59 -17.92 -17.91
N ALA A 452 13.27 -17.67 -19.03
CA ALA A 452 12.75 -18.02 -20.36
C ALA A 452 12.45 -19.54 -20.50
N SER A 453 13.22 -20.41 -19.86
CA SER A 453 12.99 -21.87 -19.83
C SER A 453 11.68 -22.20 -19.11
N LEU A 454 11.42 -21.59 -17.96
CA LEU A 454 10.21 -21.81 -17.19
C LEU A 454 8.98 -21.23 -17.89
N ARG A 455 9.09 -20.03 -18.50
CA ARG A 455 8.01 -19.43 -19.30
C ARG A 455 7.64 -20.31 -20.49
N LYS A 456 8.65 -20.92 -21.15
CA LYS A 456 8.42 -21.88 -22.25
C LYS A 456 7.69 -23.12 -21.77
N ALA A 457 8.09 -23.67 -20.62
CA ALA A 457 7.44 -24.84 -20.03
C ALA A 457 5.99 -24.55 -19.61
N GLN A 458 5.74 -23.38 -19.00
CA GLN A 458 4.40 -22.92 -18.67
C GLN A 458 3.52 -22.69 -19.91
N ALA A 459 4.09 -22.14 -20.97
CA ALA A 459 3.39 -21.98 -22.26
C ALA A 459 2.99 -23.33 -22.85
N PHE A 460 3.84 -24.34 -22.74
CA PHE A 460 3.55 -25.68 -23.20
C PHE A 460 2.39 -26.34 -22.41
N LEU A 461 2.24 -26.03 -21.13
CA LEU A 461 1.10 -26.50 -20.33
C LEU A 461 -0.22 -25.81 -20.70
N LYS A 462 -0.15 -24.54 -21.14
CA LYS A 462 -1.35 -23.74 -21.51
C LYS A 462 -1.89 -24.02 -22.91
N GLY A 463 -1.00 -24.41 -23.84
CA GLY A 463 -1.35 -24.60 -25.24
C GLY A 463 -1.22 -26.01 -25.74
#